data_a5ea93673ced98d31b0ad9d7f895e28d
#
_entry.id   a5ea93673ced98d31b0ad9d7f895e28d
#
_cell.length_a   1.000
_cell.length_b   1.000
_cell.length_c   1.000
_cell.angle_alpha   90.00
_cell.angle_beta   90.00
_cell.angle_gamma   90.00
#
_symmetry.space_group_name_H-M   'P 1'
#
loop_
_entity.id
_entity.type
_entity.pdbx_description
1 polymer ?
#
loop_
_entity_poly.entity_id
_entity_poly.type
_entity_poly.pdbx_seq_one_letter_code
_entity_poly.pdbx_strand_id
1 'polypeptide(L)'
;MSILEENVFLEGVFKMISFLLCLALLIGGYLVYGKVVENTFGPDDRETPAVKINDGVDYVVLPEWKLFMIQLLNIAGLGPIFGALQGALWGPIVFLWITFGTIFAGAVHDYFSGMMSERNEGASI
;
A
#
# COMPACT_ATOMS: atom_id res chain seq x y z
N MET A 1 31.69 24.67 -13.84
CA MET A 1 31.20 23.46 -13.18
C MET A 1 32.14 22.32 -13.57
N SER A 2 32.71 21.61 -12.63
CA SER A 2 33.62 20.48 -12.94
C SER A 2 32.81 19.27 -13.45
N ILE A 3 33.44 18.40 -14.25
CA ILE A 3 32.80 17.17 -14.75
C ILE A 3 32.22 16.33 -13.61
N LEU A 4 32.82 16.36 -12.43
CA LEU A 4 32.34 15.66 -11.24
C LEU A 4 31.05 16.27 -10.69
N GLU A 5 30.94 17.58 -10.66
CA GLU A 5 29.72 18.28 -10.22
C GLU A 5 28.56 18.04 -11.17
N GLU A 6 28.83 18.01 -12.46
CA GLU A 6 27.82 17.70 -13.50
C GLU A 6 27.29 16.27 -13.35
N ASN A 7 28.16 15.29 -13.14
CA ASN A 7 27.75 13.91 -12.94
C ASN A 7 26.92 13.72 -11.65
N VAL A 8 27.30 14.35 -10.55
CA VAL A 8 26.54 14.31 -9.29
C VAL A 8 25.17 14.96 -9.46
N PHE A 9 25.11 16.07 -10.18
CA PHE A 9 23.82 16.74 -10.50
C PHE A 9 22.91 15.85 -11.34
N LEU A 10 23.44 15.25 -12.40
CA LEU A 10 22.68 14.34 -13.28
C LEU A 10 22.16 13.11 -12.54
N GLU A 11 22.97 12.51 -11.68
CA GLU A 11 22.52 11.41 -10.82
C GLU A 11 21.40 11.82 -9.87
N GLY A 12 21.48 13.00 -9.27
CA GLY A 12 20.43 13.53 -8.41
C GLY A 12 19.12 13.74 -9.16
N VAL A 13 19.19 14.33 -10.34
CA VAL A 13 18.04 14.54 -11.22
C VAL A 13 17.41 13.21 -11.64
N PHE A 14 18.22 12.22 -12.02
CA PHE A 14 17.74 10.89 -12.39
C PHE A 14 17.00 10.19 -11.24
N LYS A 15 17.55 10.23 -10.03
CA LYS A 15 16.92 9.67 -8.81
C LYS A 15 15.58 10.35 -8.51
N MET A 16 15.52 11.67 -8.65
CA MET A 16 14.28 12.43 -8.43
C MET A 16 13.21 12.09 -9.48
N ILE A 17 13.59 12.02 -10.75
CA ILE A 17 12.66 11.67 -11.85
C ILE A 17 12.14 10.24 -11.65
N SER A 18 12.99 9.28 -11.32
CA SER A 18 12.57 7.90 -11.08
C SER A 18 11.59 7.80 -9.90
N PHE A 19 11.83 8.54 -8.82
CA PHE A 19 10.91 8.60 -7.68
C PHE A 19 9.54 9.16 -8.09
N LEU A 20 9.50 10.31 -8.78
CA LEU A 20 8.25 10.93 -9.22
C LEU A 20 7.47 10.03 -10.20
N LEU A 21 8.17 9.36 -11.10
CA LEU A 21 7.57 8.41 -12.04
C LEU A 21 6.95 7.21 -11.30
N CYS A 22 7.65 6.63 -10.35
CA CYS A 22 7.13 5.54 -9.53
C CYS A 22 5.94 5.97 -8.68
N LEU A 23 5.96 7.17 -8.13
CA LEU A 23 4.82 7.75 -7.41
C LEU A 23 3.59 7.91 -8.32
N ALA A 24 3.79 8.41 -9.54
CA ALA A 24 2.72 8.52 -10.53
C ALA A 24 2.15 7.15 -10.93
N LEU A 25 3.02 6.13 -11.06
CA LEU A 25 2.60 4.75 -11.33
C LEU A 25 1.81 4.13 -10.16
N LEU A 26 2.17 4.42 -8.92
CA LEU A 26 1.39 3.98 -7.75
C LEU A 26 -0.02 4.58 -7.75
N ILE A 27 -0.13 5.88 -8.01
CA ILE A 27 -1.44 6.56 -8.12
C ILE A 27 -2.25 5.99 -9.29
N GLY A 28 -1.63 5.84 -10.45
CA GLY A 28 -2.26 5.24 -11.63
C GLY A 28 -2.69 3.78 -11.39
N GLY A 29 -1.85 2.99 -10.73
CA GLY A 29 -2.14 1.62 -10.31
C GLY A 29 -3.35 1.56 -9.38
N TYR A 30 -3.42 2.45 -8.39
CA TYR A 30 -4.59 2.55 -7.52
C TYR A 30 -5.88 2.85 -8.30
N LEU A 31 -5.84 3.84 -9.18
CA LEU A 31 -7.03 4.27 -9.93
C LEU A 31 -7.52 3.23 -10.97
N VAL A 32 -6.60 2.56 -11.64
CA VAL A 32 -6.92 1.62 -12.72
C VAL A 32 -7.01 0.19 -12.22
N TYR A 33 -5.93 -0.31 -11.62
CA TYR A 33 -5.84 -1.69 -11.16
C TYR A 33 -6.69 -1.94 -9.91
N GLY A 34 -6.83 -0.95 -9.04
CA GLY A 34 -7.75 -1.00 -7.91
C GLY A 34 -9.18 -1.32 -8.32
N LYS A 35 -9.69 -0.68 -9.40
CA LYS A 35 -11.02 -1.01 -9.94
C LYS A 35 -11.14 -2.43 -10.50
N VAL A 36 -10.07 -2.94 -11.10
CA VAL A 36 -10.06 -4.34 -11.58
C VAL A 36 -10.16 -5.30 -10.41
N VAL A 37 -9.41 -5.04 -9.34
CA VAL A 37 -9.43 -5.85 -8.10
C VAL A 37 -10.80 -5.78 -7.44
N GLU A 38 -11.35 -4.58 -7.27
CA GLU A 38 -12.69 -4.36 -6.72
C GLU A 38 -13.78 -5.12 -7.51
N ASN A 39 -13.76 -5.01 -8.81
CA ASN A 39 -14.71 -5.73 -9.67
C ASN A 39 -14.53 -7.26 -9.63
N THR A 40 -13.30 -7.73 -9.40
CA THR A 40 -12.98 -9.16 -9.35
C THR A 40 -13.46 -9.79 -8.03
N PHE A 41 -13.22 -9.11 -6.92
CA PHE A 41 -13.60 -9.61 -5.60
C PHE A 41 -15.04 -9.29 -5.21
N GLY A 42 -15.68 -8.31 -5.87
CA GLY A 42 -17.09 -8.00 -5.73
C GLY A 42 -17.46 -7.60 -4.29
N PRO A 43 -17.03 -6.45 -3.80
CA PRO A 43 -17.52 -5.93 -2.52
C PRO A 43 -19.06 -5.79 -2.60
N ASP A 44 -19.72 -6.11 -1.52
CA ASP A 44 -21.19 -6.01 -1.41
C ASP A 44 -21.58 -5.06 -0.26
N ASP A 45 -22.84 -4.65 -0.25
CA ASP A 45 -23.39 -3.71 0.74
C ASP A 45 -23.81 -4.42 2.03
N ARG A 46 -23.23 -5.58 2.38
CA ARG A 46 -23.50 -6.25 3.64
C ARG A 46 -23.00 -5.41 4.80
N GLU A 47 -23.78 -5.40 5.87
CA GLU A 47 -23.32 -4.80 7.12
C GLU A 47 -22.08 -5.51 7.62
N THR A 48 -21.03 -4.72 7.94
CA THR A 48 -19.78 -5.26 8.50
C THR A 48 -20.04 -5.90 9.87
N PRO A 49 -19.25 -6.90 10.28
CA PRO A 49 -19.37 -7.53 11.60
C PRO A 49 -19.35 -6.51 12.75
N ALA A 50 -18.56 -5.46 12.63
CA ALA A 50 -18.50 -4.39 13.62
C ALA A 50 -19.82 -3.63 13.80
N VAL A 51 -20.59 -3.47 12.72
CA VAL A 51 -21.94 -2.85 12.77
C VAL A 51 -22.99 -3.83 13.27
N LYS A 52 -22.95 -5.07 12.75
CA LYS A 52 -23.95 -6.11 13.02
C LYS A 52 -23.89 -6.63 14.45
N ILE A 53 -22.69 -6.86 15.00
CA ILE A 53 -22.50 -7.43 16.35
C ILE A 53 -22.42 -6.33 17.41
N ASN A 54 -21.55 -5.33 17.18
CA ASN A 54 -21.36 -4.12 17.99
C ASN A 54 -21.43 -4.37 19.50
N ASP A 55 -20.60 -5.28 20.01
CA ASP A 55 -20.58 -5.65 21.43
C ASP A 55 -19.83 -4.62 22.32
N GLY A 56 -19.18 -3.65 21.71
CA GLY A 56 -18.41 -2.60 22.39
C GLY A 56 -17.05 -3.04 22.96
N VAL A 57 -16.64 -4.26 22.71
CA VAL A 57 -15.35 -4.83 23.18
C VAL A 57 -14.51 -5.28 21.98
N ASP A 58 -14.94 -6.31 21.30
CA ASP A 58 -14.23 -6.89 20.12
C ASP A 58 -14.75 -6.30 18.80
N TYR A 59 -16.03 -5.96 18.75
CA TYR A 59 -16.71 -5.39 17.59
C TYR A 59 -17.16 -3.96 17.87
N VAL A 60 -16.31 -3.00 17.51
CA VAL A 60 -16.55 -1.58 17.72
C VAL A 60 -16.56 -0.86 16.38
N VAL A 61 -17.62 -0.08 16.14
CA VAL A 61 -17.69 0.79 14.96
C VAL A 61 -16.70 1.94 15.11
N LEU A 62 -15.71 1.97 14.24
CA LEU A 62 -14.71 3.03 14.19
C LEU A 62 -14.99 3.97 13.02
N PRO A 63 -14.75 5.28 13.17
CA PRO A 63 -14.82 6.22 12.06
C PRO A 63 -13.72 5.92 11.03
N GLU A 64 -14.00 6.15 9.76
CA GLU A 64 -13.14 5.81 8.60
C GLU A 64 -11.70 6.28 8.78
N TRP A 65 -11.48 7.50 9.27
CA TRP A 65 -10.14 8.02 9.47
C TRP A 65 -9.31 7.21 10.49
N LYS A 66 -9.95 6.65 11.53
CA LYS A 66 -9.26 5.77 12.49
C LYS A 66 -8.92 4.45 11.86
N LEU A 67 -9.82 3.87 11.07
CA LEU A 67 -9.56 2.65 10.31
C LEU A 67 -8.39 2.86 9.34
N PHE A 68 -8.40 3.97 8.60
CA PHE A 68 -7.29 4.34 7.72
C PHE A 68 -5.96 4.42 8.48
N MET A 69 -5.92 5.10 9.64
CA MET A 69 -4.70 5.22 10.43
C MET A 69 -4.19 3.89 10.97
N ILE A 70 -5.10 3.01 11.40
CA ILE A 70 -4.73 1.65 11.87
C ILE A 70 -4.13 0.85 10.72
N GLN A 71 -4.74 0.86 9.55
CA GLN A 71 -4.22 0.17 8.38
C GLN A 71 -2.87 0.74 7.91
N LEU A 72 -2.73 2.06 7.91
CA LEU A 72 -1.47 2.71 7.59
C LEU A 72 -0.35 2.27 8.55
N LEU A 73 -0.61 2.18 9.84
CA LEU A 73 0.36 1.72 10.84
C LEU A 73 0.71 0.24 10.66
N ASN A 74 -0.25 -0.60 10.29
CA ASN A 74 -0.01 -2.02 10.01
C ASN A 74 0.89 -2.20 8.78
N ILE A 75 0.64 -1.45 7.73
CA ILE A 75 1.43 -1.49 6.48
C ILE A 75 2.82 -0.88 6.71
N ALA A 76 2.91 0.24 7.46
CA ALA A 76 4.16 0.91 7.78
C ALA A 76 4.95 0.22 8.91
N GLY A 77 4.83 -1.08 9.08
CA GLY A 77 5.57 -1.87 10.06
C GLY A 77 7.08 -1.95 9.76
N LEU A 78 7.80 -2.62 10.65
CA LEU A 78 9.28 -2.73 10.59
C LEU A 78 9.79 -3.31 9.26
N GLY A 79 9.09 -4.31 8.70
CA GLY A 79 9.47 -4.93 7.44
C GLY A 79 9.57 -3.94 6.27
N PRO A 80 8.52 -3.18 5.95
CA PRO A 80 8.54 -2.17 4.89
C PRO A 80 9.58 -1.07 5.11
N ILE A 81 9.80 -0.62 6.35
CA ILE A 81 10.82 0.40 6.66
C ILE A 81 12.22 -0.14 6.38
N PHE A 82 12.57 -1.28 6.97
CA PHE A 82 13.90 -1.88 6.78
C PHE A 82 14.11 -2.38 5.35
N GLY A 83 13.09 -2.90 4.71
CA GLY A 83 13.15 -3.32 3.31
C GLY A 83 13.45 -2.15 2.37
N ALA A 84 12.82 -0.99 2.58
CA ALA A 84 13.09 0.21 1.81
C ALA A 84 14.52 0.75 2.05
N LEU A 85 14.97 0.78 3.32
CA LEU A 85 16.33 1.21 3.68
C LEU A 85 17.39 0.29 3.07
N GLN A 86 17.23 -1.02 3.17
CA GLN A 86 18.16 -1.99 2.55
C GLN A 86 18.14 -1.87 1.02
N GLY A 87 16.95 -1.73 0.44
CA GLY A 87 16.80 -1.56 -0.99
C GLY A 87 17.49 -0.30 -1.53
N ALA A 88 17.53 0.77 -0.76
CA ALA A 88 18.22 2.00 -1.12
C ALA A 88 19.74 1.81 -1.36
N LEU A 89 20.35 0.79 -0.76
CA LEU A 89 21.75 0.42 -1.00
C LEU A 89 22.00 -0.09 -2.44
N TRP A 90 20.97 -0.60 -3.10
CA TRP A 90 21.02 -1.14 -4.47
C TRP A 90 20.64 -0.09 -5.52
N GLY A 91 20.45 1.16 -5.11
CA GLY A 91 20.12 2.28 -5.99
C GLY A 91 18.64 2.32 -6.42
N PRO A 92 18.32 3.08 -7.51
CA PRO A 92 16.94 3.39 -7.88
C PRO A 92 16.08 2.17 -8.29
N ILE A 93 16.70 1.03 -8.56
CA ILE A 93 15.98 -0.21 -8.94
C ILE A 93 14.98 -0.67 -7.88
N VAL A 94 15.23 -0.32 -6.61
CA VAL A 94 14.31 -0.61 -5.51
C VAL A 94 12.93 0.02 -5.73
N PHE A 95 12.86 1.19 -6.34
CA PHE A 95 11.59 1.86 -6.62
C PHE A 95 10.68 1.03 -7.54
N LEU A 96 11.26 0.31 -8.50
CA LEU A 96 10.50 -0.58 -9.38
C LEU A 96 9.91 -1.75 -8.57
N TRP A 97 10.70 -2.38 -7.73
CA TRP A 97 10.23 -3.49 -6.88
C TRP A 97 9.15 -3.05 -5.90
N ILE A 98 9.32 -1.90 -5.24
CA ILE A 98 8.32 -1.34 -4.33
C ILE A 98 7.04 -1.02 -5.12
N THR A 99 7.15 -0.34 -6.26
CA THR A 99 6.00 0.08 -7.06
C THR A 99 5.20 -1.12 -7.56
N PHE A 100 5.82 -2.03 -8.28
CA PHE A 100 5.13 -3.19 -8.84
C PHE A 100 4.70 -4.19 -7.77
N GLY A 101 5.52 -4.42 -6.76
CA GLY A 101 5.17 -5.28 -5.62
C GLY A 101 3.97 -4.75 -4.85
N THR A 102 3.88 -3.45 -4.63
CA THR A 102 2.72 -2.84 -3.98
C THR A 102 1.46 -2.94 -4.84
N ILE A 103 1.54 -2.59 -6.13
CA ILE A 103 0.36 -2.60 -7.02
C ILE A 103 -0.19 -4.02 -7.20
N PHE A 104 0.66 -4.98 -7.56
CA PHE A 104 0.20 -6.31 -8.01
C PHE A 104 0.15 -7.37 -6.91
N ALA A 105 0.87 -7.19 -5.81
CA ALA A 105 0.90 -8.16 -4.74
C ALA A 105 0.39 -7.58 -3.40
N GLY A 106 1.05 -6.57 -2.84
CA GLY A 106 0.76 -6.08 -1.50
C GLY A 106 -0.67 -5.58 -1.35
N ALA A 107 -1.09 -4.64 -2.18
CA ALA A 107 -2.43 -4.06 -2.12
C ALA A 107 -3.53 -5.10 -2.40
N VAL A 108 -3.31 -6.03 -3.33
CA VAL A 108 -4.27 -7.10 -3.63
C VAL A 108 -4.39 -8.07 -2.48
N HIS A 109 -3.25 -8.46 -1.88
CA HIS A 109 -3.22 -9.36 -0.73
C HIS A 109 -3.98 -8.75 0.46
N ASP A 110 -3.69 -7.48 0.79
CA ASP A 110 -4.31 -6.80 1.92
C ASP A 110 -5.82 -6.60 1.71
N TYR A 111 -6.22 -6.22 0.50
CA TYR A 111 -7.62 -6.10 0.13
C TYR A 111 -8.35 -7.44 0.24
N PHE A 112 -7.77 -8.51 -0.31
CA PHE A 112 -8.34 -9.85 -0.26
C PHE A 112 -8.45 -10.38 1.18
N SER A 113 -7.41 -10.23 1.98
CA SER A 113 -7.40 -10.63 3.39
C SER A 113 -8.47 -9.89 4.20
N GLY A 114 -8.61 -8.58 3.98
CA GLY A 114 -9.66 -7.77 4.61
C GLY A 114 -11.06 -8.26 4.24
N MET A 115 -11.31 -8.49 2.96
CA MET A 115 -12.58 -9.01 2.45
C MET A 115 -12.91 -10.40 3.01
N MET A 116 -11.91 -11.29 3.09
CA MET A 116 -12.10 -12.63 3.65
C MET A 116 -12.42 -12.59 5.14
N SER A 117 -11.72 -11.74 5.89
CA SER A 117 -12.00 -11.52 7.32
C SER A 117 -13.42 -11.01 7.52
N GLU A 118 -13.81 -9.98 6.78
CA GLU A 118 -15.15 -9.40 6.85
C GLU A 118 -16.24 -10.44 6.54
N ARG A 119 -16.06 -11.26 5.51
CA ARG A 119 -17.01 -12.31 5.13
C ARG A 119 -17.09 -13.46 6.12
N ASN A 120 -16.08 -13.64 6.98
CA ASN A 120 -16.03 -14.66 8.03
C ASN A 120 -16.15 -14.05 9.43
N GLU A 121 -17.02 -13.08 9.60
CA GLU A 121 -17.36 -12.47 10.90
C GLU A 121 -16.18 -11.84 11.65
N GLY A 122 -15.21 -11.29 10.92
CA GLY A 122 -14.02 -10.69 11.49
C GLY A 122 -12.96 -11.69 11.95
N ALA A 123 -13.05 -12.94 11.53
CA ALA A 123 -12.05 -13.96 11.89
C ALA A 123 -10.64 -13.57 11.39
N SER A 124 -9.64 -13.90 12.20
CA SER A 124 -8.24 -13.80 11.79
C SER A 124 -7.94 -14.85 10.72
N ILE A 125 -7.25 -14.43 9.69
CA ILE A 125 -6.84 -15.28 8.56
C ILE A 125 -5.37 -15.66 8.74
#